data_11d8157c6b3a25a7968d38bd33493953
#
_entry.id   11d8157c6b3a25a7968d38bd33493953
#
_cell.length_a   1.000
_cell.length_b   1.000
_cell.length_c   1.000
_cell.angle_alpha   90.00
_cell.angle_beta   90.00
_cell.angle_gamma   90.00
#
_symmetry.space_group_name_H-M   'P 1'
#
loop_
_entity.id
_entity.type
_entity.pdbx_description
1 polymer ?
#
loop_
_entity_poly.entity_id
_entity_poly.type
_entity_poly.pdbx_seq_one_letter_code
_entity_poly.pdbx_strand_id
1 'polypeptide(L)'
;MSRNIAVLLSVGVLAGCATTKPEPSAFEAAEEAIVAAERVGAEELAPVELRFAREKLANARRGMESKQFDIAYWLIEESEINSELAIEKSRTATARRKVSELSRTNEILREELEANYGEQFK
;
A
#
# COMPACT_ATOMS: atom_id res chain seq x y z
N MET A 1 34.88 63.11 -16.41
CA MET A 1 35.07 61.67 -16.69
C MET A 1 34.49 60.89 -15.51
N SER A 2 33.26 60.53 -15.62
CA SER A 2 32.48 59.81 -14.54
C SER A 2 32.45 58.37 -14.86
N ARG A 3 33.14 57.53 -14.08
CA ARG A 3 33.03 56.05 -14.19
C ARG A 3 32.01 55.56 -13.19
N ASN A 4 30.80 55.33 -13.69
CA ASN A 4 29.74 54.67 -12.92
C ASN A 4 30.05 53.18 -12.83
N ILE A 5 30.46 52.73 -11.66
CA ILE A 5 30.56 51.30 -11.32
C ILE A 5 29.17 50.86 -10.84
N ALA A 6 28.44 50.23 -11.73
CA ALA A 6 27.21 49.55 -11.39
C ALA A 6 27.52 48.24 -10.65
N VAL A 7 27.39 48.24 -9.35
CA VAL A 7 27.45 47.02 -8.53
C VAL A 7 26.11 46.29 -8.69
N LEU A 8 26.10 45.27 -9.51
CA LEU A 8 25.01 44.32 -9.62
C LEU A 8 24.99 43.44 -8.35
N LEU A 9 24.10 43.78 -7.42
CA LEU A 9 23.78 42.95 -6.27
C LEU A 9 22.91 41.76 -6.77
N SER A 10 23.54 40.61 -7.07
CA SER A 10 22.82 39.38 -7.32
C SER A 10 22.30 38.84 -5.99
N VAL A 11 21.03 39.09 -5.72
CA VAL A 11 20.28 38.46 -4.63
C VAL A 11 20.04 37.00 -5.04
N GLY A 12 20.89 36.11 -4.53
CA GLY A 12 20.67 34.66 -4.64
C GLY A 12 19.44 34.27 -3.78
N VAL A 13 18.33 33.96 -4.43
CA VAL A 13 17.18 33.37 -3.79
C VAL A 13 17.54 31.92 -3.44
N LEU A 14 17.98 31.69 -2.21
CA LEU A 14 18.06 30.37 -1.61
C LEU A 14 16.61 29.90 -1.38
N ALA A 15 16.01 29.21 -2.38
CA ALA A 15 14.82 28.44 -2.18
C ALA A 15 15.18 27.27 -1.27
N GLY A 16 15.18 27.50 0.04
CA GLY A 16 15.26 26.45 1.05
C GLY A 16 14.04 25.57 0.88
N CYS A 17 14.26 24.29 0.60
CA CYS A 17 13.21 23.28 0.70
C CYS A 17 12.71 23.27 2.15
N ALA A 18 11.66 24.02 2.45
CA ALA A 18 11.00 23.97 3.73
C ALA A 18 10.37 22.59 3.85
N THR A 19 10.94 21.72 4.67
CA THR A 19 10.36 20.41 4.97
C THR A 19 9.04 20.65 5.69
N THR A 20 7.94 20.37 4.98
CA THR A 20 6.60 20.58 5.51
C THR A 20 6.28 19.46 6.49
N LYS A 21 5.78 19.84 7.68
CA LYS A 21 5.30 18.87 8.68
C LYS A 21 4.10 18.12 8.11
N PRO A 22 4.08 16.77 8.16
CA PRO A 22 2.93 15.98 7.77
C PRO A 22 1.65 16.42 8.48
N GLU A 23 0.58 16.57 7.71
CA GLU A 23 -0.75 16.88 8.23
C GLU A 23 -1.34 15.67 8.99
N PRO A 24 -2.18 15.89 10.01
CA PRO A 24 -2.87 14.80 10.71
C PRO A 24 -3.65 13.88 9.76
N SER A 25 -4.26 14.43 8.71
CA SER A 25 -4.99 13.70 7.68
C SER A 25 -4.15 12.65 6.94
N ALA A 26 -2.84 12.85 6.79
CA ALA A 26 -1.96 11.85 6.20
C ALA A 26 -1.82 10.61 7.09
N PHE A 27 -1.78 10.78 8.41
CA PHE A 27 -1.80 9.65 9.35
C PHE A 27 -3.13 8.92 9.34
N GLU A 28 -4.26 9.66 9.27
CA GLU A 28 -5.59 9.09 9.17
C GLU A 28 -5.74 8.24 7.90
N ALA A 29 -5.26 8.73 6.75
CA ALA A 29 -5.26 7.99 5.49
C ALA A 29 -4.48 6.67 5.57
N ALA A 30 -3.28 6.69 6.16
CA ALA A 30 -2.48 5.49 6.36
C ALA A 30 -3.15 4.49 7.34
N GLU A 31 -3.80 4.97 8.39
CA GLU A 31 -4.59 4.15 9.31
C GLU A 31 -5.79 3.50 8.61
N GLU A 32 -6.53 4.27 7.81
CA GLU A 32 -7.63 3.76 6.99
C GLU A 32 -7.18 2.70 6.00
N ALA A 33 -6.02 2.88 5.36
CA ALA A 33 -5.44 1.90 4.45
C ALA A 33 -5.08 0.58 5.17
N ILE A 34 -4.53 0.64 6.39
CA ILE A 34 -4.27 -0.54 7.22
C ILE A 34 -5.59 -1.26 7.55
N VAL A 35 -6.60 -0.52 8.00
CA VAL A 35 -7.93 -1.08 8.31
C VAL A 35 -8.57 -1.71 7.07
N ALA A 36 -8.40 -1.10 5.90
CA ALA A 36 -8.89 -1.66 4.65
C ALA A 36 -8.20 -2.99 4.30
N ALA A 37 -6.90 -3.11 4.55
CA ALA A 37 -6.15 -4.35 4.39
C ALA A 37 -6.65 -5.45 5.36
N GLU A 38 -6.89 -5.10 6.60
CA GLU A 38 -7.46 -6.03 7.60
C GLU A 38 -8.84 -6.57 7.18
N ARG A 39 -9.71 -5.70 6.65
CA ARG A 39 -11.04 -6.08 6.17
C ARG A 39 -11.03 -7.12 5.04
N VAL A 40 -10.00 -7.14 4.21
CA VAL A 40 -9.85 -8.14 3.14
C VAL A 40 -9.08 -9.38 3.59
N GLY A 41 -8.82 -9.52 4.89
CA GLY A 41 -8.18 -10.69 5.48
C GLY A 41 -6.65 -10.70 5.34
N ALA A 42 -6.01 -9.53 5.23
CA ALA A 42 -4.57 -9.43 5.08
C ALA A 42 -3.79 -10.01 6.28
N GLU A 43 -4.40 -10.12 7.45
CA GLU A 43 -3.76 -10.79 8.61
C GLU A 43 -3.40 -12.24 8.33
N GLU A 44 -4.21 -12.94 7.53
CA GLU A 44 -3.97 -14.34 7.13
C GLU A 44 -3.27 -14.41 5.76
N LEU A 45 -3.67 -13.57 4.80
CA LEU A 45 -3.33 -13.73 3.39
C LEU A 45 -2.09 -12.92 2.96
N ALA A 46 -1.75 -11.85 3.68
CA ALA A 46 -0.62 -10.98 3.42
C ALA A 46 -0.01 -10.41 4.72
N PRO A 47 0.34 -11.27 5.71
CA PRO A 47 0.75 -10.83 7.05
C PRO A 47 2.06 -10.04 7.05
N VAL A 48 2.92 -10.27 6.09
CA VAL A 48 4.23 -9.59 6.00
C VAL A 48 4.02 -8.12 5.61
N GLU A 49 3.23 -7.87 4.60
CA GLU A 49 2.94 -6.53 4.08
C GLU A 49 2.16 -5.71 5.12
N LEU A 50 1.15 -6.32 5.73
CA LEU A 50 0.37 -5.67 6.78
C LEU A 50 1.23 -5.30 8.00
N ARG A 51 2.16 -6.17 8.39
CA ARG A 51 3.12 -5.87 9.46
C ARG A 51 4.02 -4.70 9.09
N PHE A 52 4.54 -4.66 7.86
CA PHE A 52 5.36 -3.55 7.39
C PHE A 52 4.57 -2.24 7.37
N ALA A 53 3.32 -2.24 6.92
CA ALA A 53 2.47 -1.07 6.95
C ALA A 53 2.36 -0.49 8.38
N ARG A 54 2.00 -1.34 9.34
CA ARG A 54 1.89 -0.96 10.77
C ARG A 54 3.22 -0.46 11.35
N GLU A 55 4.33 -1.11 11.02
CA GLU A 55 5.67 -0.72 11.48
C GLU A 55 6.10 0.65 10.92
N LYS A 56 5.86 0.88 9.63
CA LYS A 56 6.18 2.16 8.97
C LYS A 56 5.38 3.31 9.60
N LEU A 57 4.10 3.12 9.82
CA LEU A 57 3.26 4.12 10.48
C LEU A 57 3.71 4.42 11.92
N ALA A 58 4.08 3.41 12.68
CA ALA A 58 4.63 3.58 14.02
C ALA A 58 5.97 4.35 14.00
N ASN A 59 6.82 4.09 13.01
CA ASN A 59 8.08 4.80 12.82
C ASN A 59 7.84 6.25 12.38
N ALA A 60 6.83 6.50 11.54
CA ALA A 60 6.44 7.85 11.14
C ALA A 60 6.06 8.70 12.36
N ARG A 61 5.30 8.15 13.30
CA ARG A 61 4.96 8.84 14.57
C ARG A 61 6.20 9.21 15.38
N ARG A 62 7.18 8.29 15.47
CA ARG A 62 8.47 8.57 16.12
C ARG A 62 9.27 9.67 15.41
N GLY A 63 9.23 9.67 14.08
CA GLY A 63 9.82 10.73 13.25
C GLY A 63 9.20 12.10 13.54
N MET A 64 7.87 12.15 13.73
CA MET A 64 7.17 13.38 14.13
C MET A 64 7.62 13.90 15.50
N GLU A 65 7.74 13.02 16.48
CA GLU A 65 8.23 13.36 17.83
C GLU A 65 9.66 13.92 17.80
N SER A 66 10.50 13.35 16.92
CA SER A 66 11.89 13.75 16.70
C SER A 66 12.04 14.93 15.73
N LYS A 67 10.93 15.52 15.25
CA LYS A 67 10.91 16.60 14.23
C LYS A 67 11.61 16.27 12.91
N GLN A 68 11.70 14.99 12.59
CA GLN A 68 12.21 14.48 11.33
C GLN A 68 11.07 14.36 10.31
N PHE A 69 10.52 15.50 9.89
CA PHE A 69 9.26 15.57 9.15
C PHE A 69 9.34 14.96 7.75
N ASP A 70 10.46 15.06 7.07
CA ASP A 70 10.74 14.43 5.79
C ASP A 70 10.73 12.90 5.89
N ILE A 71 11.38 12.37 6.91
CA ILE A 71 11.38 10.92 7.20
C ILE A 71 9.97 10.47 7.59
N ALA A 72 9.27 11.24 8.43
CA ALA A 72 7.91 10.91 8.83
C ALA A 72 6.97 10.86 7.62
N TYR A 73 7.06 11.84 6.71
CA TYR A 73 6.25 11.87 5.50
C TYR A 73 6.50 10.64 4.62
N TRP A 74 7.75 10.33 4.34
CA TRP A 74 8.12 9.15 3.56
C TRP A 74 7.65 7.83 4.18
N LEU A 75 7.73 7.70 5.52
CA LEU A 75 7.26 6.51 6.22
C LEU A 75 5.73 6.37 6.22
N ILE A 76 4.98 7.49 6.18
CA ILE A 76 3.52 7.46 5.97
C ILE A 76 3.21 6.89 4.58
N GLU A 77 3.84 7.41 3.53
CA GLU A 77 3.67 6.91 2.16
C GLU A 77 4.02 5.42 2.06
N GLU A 78 5.12 4.99 2.67
CA GLU A 78 5.48 3.56 2.69
C GLU A 78 4.45 2.70 3.44
N SER A 79 3.82 3.23 4.48
CA SER A 79 2.73 2.54 5.18
C SER A 79 1.52 2.33 4.26
N GLU A 80 1.11 3.36 3.53
CA GLU A 80 0.02 3.28 2.56
C GLU A 80 0.32 2.26 1.46
N ILE A 81 1.50 2.34 0.84
CA ILE A 81 1.95 1.41 -0.22
C ILE A 81 1.94 -0.04 0.27
N ASN A 82 2.45 -0.30 1.49
CA ASN A 82 2.44 -1.66 2.05
C ASN A 82 1.02 -2.14 2.36
N SER A 83 0.12 -1.25 2.76
CA SER A 83 -1.30 -1.55 2.98
C SER A 83 -2.01 -1.92 1.66
N GLU A 84 -1.78 -1.15 0.61
CA GLU A 84 -2.31 -1.44 -0.73
C GLU A 84 -1.78 -2.78 -1.25
N LEU A 85 -0.48 -3.04 -1.10
CA LEU A 85 0.12 -4.31 -1.48
C LEU A 85 -0.49 -5.48 -0.70
N ALA A 86 -0.78 -5.31 0.60
CA ALA A 86 -1.45 -6.30 1.41
C ALA A 86 -2.88 -6.57 0.90
N ILE A 87 -3.62 -5.51 0.51
CA ILE A 87 -4.96 -5.63 -0.08
C ILE A 87 -4.91 -6.45 -1.37
N GLU A 88 -4.03 -6.10 -2.30
CA GLU A 88 -3.96 -6.76 -3.61
C GLU A 88 -3.49 -8.21 -3.51
N LYS A 89 -2.54 -8.52 -2.62
CA LYS A 89 -2.13 -9.90 -2.33
C LYS A 89 -3.28 -10.71 -1.74
N SER A 90 -4.04 -10.15 -0.81
CA SER A 90 -5.18 -10.82 -0.18
C SER A 90 -6.29 -11.10 -1.19
N ARG A 91 -6.63 -10.13 -2.04
CA ARG A 91 -7.59 -10.30 -3.13
C ARG A 91 -7.16 -11.39 -4.11
N THR A 92 -5.89 -11.37 -4.50
CA THR A 92 -5.31 -12.38 -5.41
C THR A 92 -5.34 -13.78 -4.79
N ALA A 93 -4.99 -13.93 -3.52
CA ALA A 93 -5.04 -15.20 -2.81
C ALA A 93 -6.49 -15.73 -2.72
N THR A 94 -7.44 -14.86 -2.40
CA THR A 94 -8.87 -15.20 -2.35
C THR A 94 -9.39 -15.64 -3.73
N ALA A 95 -9.05 -14.91 -4.78
CA ALA A 95 -9.44 -15.26 -6.16
C ALA A 95 -8.86 -16.62 -6.58
N ARG A 96 -7.60 -16.91 -6.27
CA ARG A 96 -6.96 -18.19 -6.55
C ARG A 96 -7.64 -19.36 -5.80
N ARG A 97 -7.97 -19.16 -4.51
CA ARG A 97 -8.73 -20.16 -3.72
C ARG A 97 -10.07 -20.45 -4.39
N LYS A 98 -10.80 -19.41 -4.82
CA LYS A 98 -12.08 -19.55 -5.51
C LYS A 98 -11.99 -20.30 -6.83
N VAL A 99 -11.00 -20.00 -7.65
CA VAL A 99 -10.75 -20.71 -8.92
C VAL A 99 -10.45 -22.20 -8.64
N SER A 100 -9.60 -22.48 -7.66
CA SER A 100 -9.26 -23.87 -7.30
C SER A 100 -10.49 -24.65 -6.80
N GLU A 101 -11.33 -24.02 -5.97
CA GLU A 101 -12.59 -24.61 -5.50
C GLU A 101 -13.55 -24.91 -6.65
N LEU A 102 -13.76 -23.95 -7.55
CA LEU A 102 -14.62 -24.14 -8.72
C LEU A 102 -14.10 -25.22 -9.67
N SER A 103 -12.79 -25.28 -9.91
CA SER A 103 -12.18 -26.33 -10.72
C SER A 103 -12.43 -27.72 -10.13
N ARG A 104 -12.26 -27.87 -8.80
CA ARG A 104 -12.52 -29.13 -8.12
C ARG A 104 -14.01 -29.51 -8.20
N THR A 105 -14.90 -28.56 -8.00
CA THR A 105 -16.35 -28.80 -8.11
C THR A 105 -16.73 -29.24 -9.53
N ASN A 106 -16.18 -28.58 -10.55
CA ASN A 106 -16.41 -28.96 -11.94
C ASN A 106 -15.93 -30.40 -12.26
N GLU A 107 -14.77 -30.79 -11.70
CA GLU A 107 -14.27 -32.17 -11.85
C GLU A 107 -15.24 -33.20 -11.25
N ILE A 108 -15.68 -32.96 -10.02
CA ILE A 108 -16.67 -33.84 -9.33
C ILE A 108 -17.96 -33.96 -10.15
N LEU A 109 -18.50 -32.82 -10.63
CA LEU A 109 -19.71 -32.80 -11.44
C LEU A 109 -19.55 -33.56 -12.76
N ARG A 110 -18.38 -33.47 -13.40
CA ARG A 110 -18.10 -34.26 -14.61
C ARG A 110 -18.04 -35.74 -14.31
N GLU A 111 -17.38 -36.17 -13.25
CA GLU A 111 -17.31 -37.54 -12.83
C GLU A 111 -18.72 -38.09 -12.50
N GLU A 112 -19.56 -37.32 -11.79
CA GLU A 112 -20.95 -37.69 -11.51
C GLU A 112 -21.80 -37.81 -12.78
N LEU A 113 -21.63 -36.90 -13.75
CA LEU A 113 -22.32 -36.97 -15.04
C LEU A 113 -21.89 -38.21 -15.85
N GLU A 114 -20.61 -38.51 -15.90
CA GLU A 114 -20.09 -39.67 -16.58
C GLU A 114 -20.59 -40.98 -15.93
N ALA A 115 -20.64 -41.03 -14.59
CA ALA A 115 -21.13 -42.19 -13.85
C ALA A 115 -22.62 -42.43 -14.06
N ASN A 116 -23.43 -41.37 -14.09
CA ASN A 116 -24.88 -41.47 -14.16
C ASN A 116 -25.45 -41.58 -15.62
N TYR A 117 -24.75 -40.99 -16.58
CA TYR A 117 -25.26 -40.82 -17.94
C TYR A 117 -24.28 -41.28 -19.05
N GLY A 118 -23.08 -41.73 -18.69
CA GLY A 118 -22.02 -42.06 -19.69
C GLY A 118 -22.41 -43.15 -20.69
N GLU A 119 -23.37 -44.05 -20.35
CA GLU A 119 -23.91 -45.05 -21.26
C GLU A 119 -24.92 -44.48 -22.28
N GLN A 120 -25.50 -43.30 -22.01
CA GLN A 120 -26.52 -42.69 -22.88
C GLN A 120 -25.92 -41.87 -24.01
N PHE A 121 -24.64 -41.56 -23.93
CA PHE A 121 -23.92 -40.77 -24.95
C PHE A 121 -22.93 -41.57 -25.81
N LYS A 122 -22.92 -42.89 -25.71
CA LYS A 122 -22.25 -43.83 -26.60
C LYS A 122 -23.17 -44.29 -27.72
#